data_6e7cd721ffd3f4f02f1eb798a8559fa6
#
_entry.id   6e7cd721ffd3f4f02f1eb798a8559fa6
#
_cell.length_a   1.000
_cell.length_b   1.000
_cell.length_c   1.000
_cell.angle_alpha   90.00
_cell.angle_beta   90.00
_cell.angle_gamma   90.00
#
_symmetry.space_group_name_H-M   'P 1'
#
loop_
_entity.id
_entity.type
_entity.pdbx_description
1 polymer ?
#
loop_
_entity_poly.entity_id
_entity_poly.type
_entity_poly.pdbx_seq_one_letter_code
_entity_poly.pdbx_strand_id
1 'polypeptide(L)'
;MDNVLIVPSTRELDWVQDVLPGTSPAELPVAGRRVIDYAIERAQKFGIMFTEVLDWHFSQALADEFADMTRTGCPVFYLKGEGQVPKGLRDIEGYSSPLTSVINDGLVVVWGIALSGHTPEDVSLEPMSDEECADTPAGVYRREGGRWMRVVPHGMVIRNIKAWHQLNFMVLRHPEMFTVPGYSSEKGVHLGSNVILEHGTSVKPPVLLLDNSWCGRNVRLEGNVVVESGSFVSEGARLRNTVVGRDTFIGLGLDLDGKIVIGRRVIDAETGTWVDLEEPGLARRIPTGLGWMRQLWHFLRGRSFGRRG
;
A
#
# COMPACT_ATOMS: atom_id res chain seq x y z
N MET A 1 -16.17 18.91 -16.00
CA MET A 1 -15.44 17.65 -15.89
C MET A 1 -14.41 17.86 -14.78
N ASP A 2 -14.49 17.11 -13.73
CA ASP A 2 -13.58 17.28 -12.60
C ASP A 2 -12.25 16.57 -12.93
N ASN A 3 -11.14 17.27 -12.75
CA ASN A 3 -9.80 16.71 -12.84
C ASN A 3 -9.34 16.37 -11.44
N VAL A 4 -8.53 15.33 -11.30
CA VAL A 4 -7.89 14.98 -10.02
C VAL A 4 -6.38 15.16 -10.12
N LEU A 5 -5.84 15.88 -9.17
CA LEU A 5 -4.41 15.95 -8.89
C LEU A 5 -4.12 15.16 -7.60
N ILE A 6 -3.26 14.17 -7.68
CA ILE A 6 -2.78 13.40 -6.52
C ILE A 6 -1.37 13.86 -6.19
N VAL A 7 -1.15 14.29 -4.96
CA VAL A 7 0.17 14.72 -4.43
C VAL A 7 0.58 13.76 -3.32
N PRO A 8 1.21 12.61 -3.63
CA PRO A 8 1.52 11.58 -2.64
C PRO A 8 2.64 11.99 -1.68
N SER A 9 3.59 12.78 -2.16
CA SER A 9 4.73 13.24 -1.36
C SER A 9 4.35 14.42 -0.48
N THR A 10 4.10 14.15 0.80
CA THR A 10 3.83 15.17 1.82
C THR A 10 4.71 14.91 3.04
N ARG A 11 4.93 15.92 3.89
CA ARG A 11 5.72 15.77 5.13
C ARG A 11 5.21 14.69 6.07
N GLU A 12 3.91 14.48 6.11
CA GLU A 12 3.32 13.42 6.94
C GLU A 12 3.75 12.01 6.51
N LEU A 13 4.31 11.86 5.30
CA LEU A 13 4.75 10.60 4.73
C LEU A 13 6.28 10.43 4.67
N ASP A 14 7.07 11.34 5.26
CA ASP A 14 8.53 11.23 5.30
C ASP A 14 9.00 9.92 5.95
N TRP A 15 8.22 9.38 6.91
CA TRP A 15 8.50 8.08 7.53
C TRP A 15 8.59 6.92 6.54
N VAL A 16 8.00 7.04 5.33
CA VAL A 16 8.07 6.01 4.28
C VAL A 16 9.52 5.78 3.88
N GLN A 17 10.33 6.83 3.77
CA GLN A 17 11.75 6.72 3.43
C GLN A 17 12.56 6.02 4.52
N ASP A 18 12.18 6.18 5.79
CA ASP A 18 12.84 5.51 6.91
C ASP A 18 12.55 4.00 6.92
N VAL A 19 11.31 3.63 6.59
CA VAL A 19 10.83 2.24 6.61
C VAL A 19 11.12 1.50 5.31
N LEU A 20 10.92 2.16 4.16
CA LEU A 20 11.09 1.65 2.81
C LEU A 20 11.98 2.59 1.99
N PRO A 21 13.29 2.61 2.22
CA PRO A 21 14.20 3.51 1.52
C PRO A 21 14.09 3.39 0.00
N GLY A 22 13.96 4.53 -0.68
CA GLY A 22 13.86 4.60 -2.14
C GLY A 22 12.47 4.26 -2.71
N THR A 23 11.46 4.07 -1.86
CA THR A 23 10.07 3.83 -2.29
C THR A 23 9.30 5.15 -2.24
N SER A 24 8.64 5.51 -3.34
CA SER A 24 7.69 6.65 -3.30
C SER A 24 6.52 6.35 -2.37
N PRO A 25 5.99 7.34 -1.64
CA PRO A 25 4.72 7.18 -0.93
C PRO A 25 3.58 6.67 -1.83
N ALA A 26 3.60 6.98 -3.13
CA ALA A 26 2.65 6.45 -4.11
C ALA A 26 2.73 4.92 -4.27
N GLU A 27 3.92 4.36 -4.11
CA GLU A 27 4.21 2.93 -4.25
C GLU A 27 4.02 2.14 -2.95
N LEU A 28 3.57 2.79 -1.87
CA LEU A 28 3.36 2.12 -0.59
C LEU A 28 2.44 0.90 -0.75
N PRO A 29 2.90 -0.31 -0.40
CA PRO A 29 2.13 -1.52 -0.60
C PRO A 29 0.95 -1.61 0.37
N VAL A 30 -0.22 -1.87 -0.16
CA VAL A 30 -1.46 -2.07 0.59
C VAL A 30 -2.19 -3.26 0.02
N ALA A 31 -2.36 -4.31 0.82
CA ALA A 31 -3.07 -5.52 0.42
C ALA A 31 -2.70 -6.00 -1.00
N GLY A 32 -1.40 -6.01 -1.30
CA GLY A 32 -0.84 -6.53 -2.55
C GLY A 32 -0.86 -5.59 -3.76
N ARG A 33 -1.36 -4.38 -3.62
CA ARG A 33 -1.33 -3.33 -4.65
C ARG A 33 -0.64 -2.08 -4.10
N ARG A 34 -0.21 -1.19 -4.97
CA ARG A 34 0.25 0.13 -4.56
C ARG A 34 -0.94 0.99 -4.13
N VAL A 35 -0.74 1.83 -3.15
CA VAL A 35 -1.81 2.72 -2.67
C VAL A 35 -2.32 3.65 -3.76
N ILE A 36 -1.45 4.09 -4.67
CA ILE A 36 -1.83 4.95 -5.80
C ILE A 36 -2.84 4.26 -6.74
N ASP A 37 -2.75 2.93 -6.91
CA ASP A 37 -3.67 2.17 -7.76
C ASP A 37 -5.11 2.24 -7.22
N TYR A 38 -5.27 2.21 -5.90
CA TYR A 38 -6.58 2.41 -5.27
C TYR A 38 -7.10 3.83 -5.44
N ALA A 39 -6.23 4.84 -5.32
CA ALA A 39 -6.62 6.23 -5.49
C ALA A 39 -7.11 6.52 -6.91
N ILE A 40 -6.38 6.00 -7.92
CA ILE A 40 -6.75 6.12 -9.34
C ILE A 40 -8.08 5.37 -9.62
N GLU A 41 -8.20 4.13 -9.15
CA GLU A 41 -9.44 3.34 -9.32
C GLU A 41 -10.64 4.05 -8.71
N ARG A 42 -10.48 4.68 -7.55
CA ARG A 42 -11.54 5.48 -6.93
C ARG A 42 -11.90 6.70 -7.77
N ALA A 43 -10.91 7.44 -8.24
CA ALA A 43 -11.13 8.58 -9.12
C ALA A 43 -11.94 8.18 -10.37
N GLN A 44 -11.61 7.06 -11.00
CA GLN A 44 -12.32 6.51 -12.14
C GLN A 44 -13.76 6.12 -11.84
N LYS A 45 -14.01 5.47 -10.69
CA LYS A 45 -15.37 5.12 -10.23
C LYS A 45 -16.26 6.35 -10.04
N PHE A 46 -15.67 7.51 -9.77
CA PHE A 46 -16.36 8.80 -9.69
C PHE A 46 -16.51 9.52 -11.04
N GLY A 47 -16.17 8.86 -12.15
CA GLY A 47 -16.29 9.42 -13.49
C GLY A 47 -15.21 10.45 -13.84
N ILE A 48 -14.13 10.50 -13.08
CA ILE A 48 -13.00 11.38 -13.37
C ILE A 48 -12.23 10.82 -14.55
N MET A 49 -12.09 11.65 -15.59
CA MET A 49 -11.47 11.23 -16.84
C MET A 49 -9.96 11.44 -16.89
N PHE A 50 -9.44 12.38 -16.11
CA PHE A 50 -8.03 12.72 -16.11
C PHE A 50 -7.49 12.72 -14.68
N THR A 51 -6.42 11.96 -14.46
CA THR A 51 -5.71 11.90 -13.19
C THR A 51 -4.28 12.34 -13.40
N GLU A 52 -3.84 13.32 -12.63
CA GLU A 52 -2.46 13.77 -12.57
C GLU A 52 -1.86 13.34 -11.24
N VAL A 53 -0.65 12.79 -11.26
CA VAL A 53 0.10 12.43 -10.05
C VAL A 53 1.38 13.25 -10.04
N LEU A 54 1.54 14.12 -9.06
CA LEU A 54 2.70 14.97 -8.90
C LEU A 54 3.54 14.48 -7.72
N ASP A 55 4.70 13.88 -7.99
CA ASP A 55 5.48 13.16 -6.99
C ASP A 55 6.93 13.65 -6.91
N TRP A 56 7.38 14.07 -5.72
CA TRP A 56 8.75 14.48 -5.43
C TRP A 56 9.70 13.30 -5.23
N HIS A 57 9.16 12.11 -4.92
CA HIS A 57 9.90 10.85 -4.86
C HIS A 57 9.72 10.03 -6.15
N PHE A 58 9.87 10.70 -7.27
CA PHE A 58 9.59 10.17 -8.60
C PHE A 58 10.22 8.80 -8.85
N SER A 59 9.39 7.85 -9.30
CA SER A 59 9.78 6.51 -9.71
C SER A 59 9.70 6.37 -11.24
N GLN A 60 10.83 6.11 -11.91
CA GLN A 60 10.84 5.91 -13.36
C GLN A 60 9.99 4.68 -13.76
N ALA A 61 10.07 3.61 -12.97
CA ALA A 61 9.29 2.41 -13.23
C ALA A 61 7.77 2.68 -13.21
N LEU A 62 7.33 3.51 -12.27
CA LEU A 62 5.94 3.93 -12.16
C LEU A 62 5.52 4.84 -13.35
N ALA A 63 6.43 5.71 -13.77
CA ALA A 63 6.20 6.57 -14.94
C ALA A 63 6.04 5.78 -16.23
N ASP A 64 6.88 4.78 -16.45
CA ASP A 64 6.83 3.91 -17.62
C ASP A 64 5.53 3.10 -17.63
N GLU A 65 5.10 2.58 -16.49
CA GLU A 65 3.85 1.84 -16.36
C GLU A 65 2.63 2.72 -16.63
N PHE A 66 2.57 3.93 -16.07
CA PHE A 66 1.46 4.85 -16.32
C PHE A 66 1.42 5.34 -17.77
N ALA A 67 2.57 5.49 -18.42
CA ALA A 67 2.63 5.80 -19.84
C ALA A 67 1.98 4.67 -20.68
N ASP A 68 2.14 3.41 -20.29
CA ASP A 68 1.46 2.29 -20.95
C ASP A 68 -0.04 2.24 -20.62
N MET A 69 -0.45 2.56 -19.40
CA MET A 69 -1.88 2.65 -19.02
C MET A 69 -2.62 3.72 -19.81
N THR A 70 -1.98 4.82 -20.13
CA THR A 70 -2.54 5.91 -20.95
C THR A 70 -2.97 5.41 -22.34
N ARG A 71 -2.27 4.40 -22.88
CA ARG A 71 -2.63 3.77 -24.16
C ARG A 71 -3.90 2.92 -24.10
N THR A 72 -4.33 2.51 -22.92
CA THR A 72 -5.51 1.65 -22.70
C THR A 72 -6.78 2.41 -22.39
N GLY A 73 -6.76 3.74 -22.47
CA GLY A 73 -7.96 4.59 -22.40
C GLY A 73 -8.25 5.21 -21.03
N CYS A 74 -7.31 5.12 -20.08
CA CYS A 74 -7.38 5.85 -18.83
C CYS A 74 -6.12 6.70 -18.65
N PRO A 75 -6.14 7.99 -19.04
CA PRO A 75 -4.95 8.83 -18.97
C PRO A 75 -4.59 9.15 -17.53
N VAL A 76 -3.47 8.60 -17.09
CA VAL A 76 -2.79 8.94 -15.85
C VAL A 76 -1.46 9.61 -16.21
N PHE A 77 -1.27 10.84 -15.78
CA PHE A 77 -0.05 11.60 -16.02
C PHE A 77 0.78 11.63 -14.75
N TYR A 78 1.92 10.96 -14.77
CA TYR A 78 2.83 10.93 -13.64
C TYR A 78 3.97 11.91 -13.88
N LEU A 79 4.04 12.92 -13.03
CA LEU A 79 4.94 14.06 -13.16
C LEU A 79 5.92 14.11 -11.99
N LYS A 80 7.14 14.47 -12.30
CA LYS A 80 8.17 14.73 -11.30
C LYS A 80 7.98 16.10 -10.68
N GLY A 81 7.83 16.14 -9.36
CA GLY A 81 7.87 17.39 -8.59
C GLY A 81 9.26 18.01 -8.60
N GLU A 82 9.34 19.33 -8.71
CA GLU A 82 10.60 20.07 -8.68
C GLU A 82 10.73 20.87 -7.38
N GLY A 83 11.97 21.03 -6.90
CA GLY A 83 12.26 21.79 -5.70
C GLY A 83 11.94 21.03 -4.40
N GLN A 84 11.49 21.76 -3.40
CA GLN A 84 11.14 21.19 -2.08
C GLN A 84 9.76 20.56 -2.10
N VAL A 85 9.58 19.51 -1.29
CA VAL A 85 8.25 18.93 -1.05
C VAL A 85 7.30 20.00 -0.54
N PRO A 86 6.14 20.18 -1.16
CA PRO A 86 5.22 21.26 -0.80
C PRO A 86 4.63 21.06 0.60
N LYS A 87 4.35 22.16 1.27
CA LYS A 87 3.75 22.17 2.60
C LYS A 87 2.23 22.22 2.55
N GLY A 88 1.71 22.87 1.51
CA GLY A 88 0.28 23.07 1.39
C GLY A 88 -0.18 23.40 -0.03
N LEU A 89 -1.49 23.53 -0.18
CA LEU A 89 -2.15 23.79 -1.46
C LEU A 89 -1.67 25.07 -2.14
N ARG A 90 -1.18 26.06 -1.38
CA ARG A 90 -0.59 27.28 -1.95
C ARG A 90 0.66 27.01 -2.78
N ASP A 91 1.47 26.05 -2.36
CA ASP A 91 2.73 25.75 -3.03
C ASP A 91 2.49 25.17 -4.42
N ILE A 92 1.36 24.48 -4.62
CA ILE A 92 0.99 23.92 -5.92
C ILE A 92 0.22 24.90 -6.82
N GLU A 93 -0.31 26.01 -6.30
CA GLU A 93 -0.99 27.03 -7.11
C GLU A 93 -0.07 27.66 -8.17
N GLY A 94 1.23 27.72 -7.89
CA GLY A 94 2.25 28.18 -8.83
C GLY A 94 2.81 27.08 -9.74
N TYR A 95 2.40 25.83 -9.57
CA TYR A 95 2.89 24.71 -10.35
C TYR A 95 2.23 24.70 -11.74
N SER A 96 3.03 24.86 -12.77
CA SER A 96 2.57 24.83 -14.17
C SER A 96 2.69 23.41 -14.72
N SER A 97 1.58 22.71 -14.78
CA SER A 97 1.48 21.43 -15.48
C SER A 97 0.74 21.62 -16.82
N PRO A 98 0.99 20.78 -17.82
CA PRO A 98 0.24 20.79 -19.07
C PRO A 98 -1.31 20.67 -18.90
N LEU A 99 -1.76 20.03 -17.82
CA LEU A 99 -3.17 19.79 -17.52
C LEU A 99 -3.72 20.73 -16.43
N THR A 100 -2.88 21.10 -15.47
CA THR A 100 -3.24 22.05 -14.41
C THR A 100 -2.80 23.49 -14.72
N SER A 101 -2.49 23.79 -15.99
CA SER A 101 -2.11 25.15 -16.45
C SER A 101 -3.13 26.21 -16.03
N VAL A 102 -4.30 25.79 -15.60
CA VAL A 102 -5.28 26.62 -14.92
C VAL A 102 -5.85 25.81 -13.75
N ILE A 103 -5.48 26.12 -12.50
CA ILE A 103 -6.18 25.62 -11.32
C ILE A 103 -7.59 26.22 -11.37
N ASN A 104 -8.50 25.51 -12.00
CA ASN A 104 -9.87 25.90 -12.22
C ASN A 104 -10.76 25.39 -11.08
N ASP A 105 -11.92 26.03 -10.95
CA ASP A 105 -13.01 25.49 -10.15
C ASP A 105 -13.35 24.07 -10.62
N GLY A 106 -13.60 23.18 -9.66
CA GLY A 106 -13.84 21.77 -9.90
C GLY A 106 -12.60 20.88 -9.80
N LEU A 107 -11.37 21.44 -9.67
CA LEU A 107 -10.18 20.63 -9.42
C LEU A 107 -10.27 19.95 -8.06
N VAL A 108 -10.13 18.63 -8.04
CA VAL A 108 -10.00 17.84 -6.81
C VAL A 108 -8.53 17.52 -6.56
N VAL A 109 -8.04 17.79 -5.38
CA VAL A 109 -6.67 17.48 -4.94
C VAL A 109 -6.71 16.44 -3.85
N VAL A 110 -6.04 15.31 -4.08
CA VAL A 110 -5.73 14.31 -3.04
C VAL A 110 -4.34 14.65 -2.50
N TRP A 111 -4.31 15.23 -1.31
CA TRP A 111 -3.09 15.66 -0.64
C TRP A 111 -2.59 14.56 0.31
N GLY A 112 -1.40 14.06 0.09
CA GLY A 112 -0.94 12.84 0.74
C GLY A 112 -1.65 11.61 0.19
N ILE A 113 -1.92 10.65 1.04
CA ILE A 113 -2.64 9.43 0.69
C ILE A 113 -3.95 9.40 1.46
N ALA A 114 -5.05 9.62 0.74
CA ALA A 114 -6.39 9.55 1.28
C ALA A 114 -7.26 8.65 0.39
N LEU A 115 -7.90 7.66 0.99
CA LEU A 115 -8.83 6.75 0.32
C LEU A 115 -10.23 6.95 0.87
N SER A 116 -11.09 7.63 0.11
CA SER A 116 -12.47 7.82 0.48
C SER A 116 -13.29 6.57 0.19
N GLY A 117 -14.06 6.12 1.18
CA GLY A 117 -15.10 5.11 1.01
C GLY A 117 -16.48 5.70 0.64
N HIS A 118 -16.59 7.04 0.60
CA HIS A 118 -17.87 7.73 0.41
C HIS A 118 -18.10 8.04 -1.07
N THR A 119 -19.39 8.12 -1.45
CA THR A 119 -19.80 8.64 -2.76
C THR A 119 -19.73 10.18 -2.76
N PRO A 120 -19.68 10.84 -3.94
CA PRO A 120 -19.70 12.30 -4.00
C PRO A 120 -20.94 12.94 -3.34
N GLU A 121 -22.03 12.17 -3.23
CA GLU A 121 -23.30 12.62 -2.64
C GLU A 121 -23.27 12.62 -1.10
N ASP A 122 -22.36 11.83 -0.51
CA ASP A 122 -22.23 11.65 0.94
C ASP A 122 -21.25 12.62 1.58
N VAL A 123 -20.69 13.55 0.81
CA VAL A 123 -19.65 14.48 1.30
C VAL A 123 -20.17 15.90 1.41
N SER A 124 -19.69 16.63 2.42
CA SER A 124 -19.86 18.06 2.55
C SER A 124 -18.54 18.80 2.23
N LEU A 125 -18.66 20.07 1.89
CA LEU A 125 -17.53 20.94 1.61
C LEU A 125 -17.41 22.00 2.72
N GLU A 126 -16.25 22.06 3.36
CA GLU A 126 -15.93 23.06 4.39
C GLU A 126 -14.87 24.04 3.87
N PRO A 127 -15.08 25.37 3.99
CA PRO A 127 -14.10 26.35 3.54
C PRO A 127 -12.80 26.25 4.35
N MET A 128 -11.67 26.39 3.69
CA MET A 128 -10.35 26.43 4.32
C MET A 128 -9.90 27.85 4.60
N SER A 129 -9.21 28.02 5.71
CA SER A 129 -8.49 29.25 6.02
C SER A 129 -7.19 29.37 5.22
N ASP A 130 -6.66 30.57 5.19
CA ASP A 130 -5.37 30.83 4.55
C ASP A 130 -4.20 30.11 5.20
N GLU A 131 -4.24 29.90 6.52
CA GLU A 131 -3.24 29.13 7.26
C GLU A 131 -3.28 27.65 6.87
N GLU A 132 -4.48 27.07 6.78
CA GLU A 132 -4.67 25.66 6.38
C GLU A 132 -4.23 25.43 4.93
N CYS A 133 -4.37 26.40 4.04
CA CYS A 133 -3.86 26.33 2.68
C CYS A 133 -2.33 26.40 2.60
N ALA A 134 -1.68 27.04 3.58
CA ALA A 134 -0.23 27.17 3.64
C ALA A 134 0.46 25.96 4.28
N ASP A 135 -0.24 25.25 5.19
CA ASP A 135 0.22 24.02 5.82
C ASP A 135 -0.95 23.02 5.83
N THR A 136 -1.07 22.30 4.71
CA THR A 136 -2.25 21.48 4.43
C THR A 136 -2.06 20.06 4.95
N PRO A 137 -2.92 19.58 5.86
CA PRO A 137 -2.89 18.18 6.30
C PRO A 137 -3.30 17.23 5.16
N ALA A 138 -2.88 15.96 5.25
CA ALA A 138 -3.31 14.97 4.28
C ALA A 138 -4.83 14.80 4.28
N GLY A 139 -5.42 14.80 3.08
CA GLY A 139 -6.87 14.76 2.89
C GLY A 139 -7.29 14.96 1.44
N VAL A 140 -8.57 15.21 1.24
CA VAL A 140 -9.14 15.50 -0.08
C VAL A 140 -9.69 16.93 -0.07
N TYR A 141 -9.35 17.68 -1.10
CA TYR A 141 -9.68 19.10 -1.24
C TYR A 141 -10.28 19.38 -2.62
N ARG A 142 -11.17 20.36 -2.70
CA ARG A 142 -11.78 20.79 -3.95
C ARG A 142 -11.71 22.30 -4.08
N ARG A 143 -11.46 22.80 -5.28
CA ARG A 143 -11.49 24.23 -5.56
C ARG A 143 -12.88 24.64 -6.07
N GLU A 144 -13.51 25.59 -5.39
CA GLU A 144 -14.81 26.16 -5.75
C GLU A 144 -14.85 27.67 -5.52
N GLY A 145 -15.34 28.40 -6.51
CA GLY A 145 -15.44 29.88 -6.43
C GLY A 145 -14.11 30.57 -6.11
N GLY A 146 -12.99 30.03 -6.61
CA GLY A 146 -11.66 30.54 -6.36
C GLY A 146 -11.10 30.25 -4.96
N ARG A 147 -11.78 29.42 -4.14
CA ARG A 147 -11.37 29.05 -2.78
C ARG A 147 -11.15 27.55 -2.66
N TRP A 148 -10.26 27.16 -1.73
CA TRP A 148 -10.10 25.78 -1.36
C TRP A 148 -11.14 25.35 -0.33
N MET A 149 -11.75 24.21 -0.58
CA MET A 149 -12.74 23.56 0.27
C MET A 149 -12.20 22.21 0.69
N ARG A 150 -12.34 21.86 1.97
CA ARG A 150 -12.05 20.53 2.47
C ARG A 150 -13.25 19.62 2.20
N VAL A 151 -13.02 18.45 1.65
CA VAL A 151 -14.02 17.40 1.48
C VAL A 151 -14.15 16.60 2.79
N VAL A 152 -15.35 16.52 3.37
CA VAL A 152 -15.61 15.83 4.64
C VAL A 152 -16.80 14.87 4.48
N PRO A 153 -16.66 13.60 4.89
CA PRO A 153 -15.46 12.93 5.37
C PRO A 153 -14.51 12.57 4.23
N HIS A 154 -13.20 12.66 4.47
CA HIS A 154 -12.19 12.31 3.46
C HIS A 154 -11.75 10.83 3.51
N GLY A 155 -12.45 10.00 4.27
CA GLY A 155 -12.12 8.59 4.38
C GLY A 155 -10.87 8.31 5.23
N MET A 156 -10.17 7.21 4.91
CA MET A 156 -8.93 6.87 5.61
C MET A 156 -7.75 7.64 5.01
N VAL A 157 -7.04 8.36 5.86
CA VAL A 157 -5.81 9.08 5.52
C VAL A 157 -4.62 8.36 6.15
N ILE A 158 -3.59 8.07 5.33
CA ILE A 158 -2.34 7.51 5.82
C ILE A 158 -1.44 8.64 6.29
N ARG A 159 -1.21 8.73 7.60
CA ARG A 159 -0.29 9.69 8.22
C ARG A 159 0.90 9.03 8.92
N ASN A 160 0.77 7.75 9.22
CA ASN A 160 1.79 7.00 9.97
C ASN A 160 1.68 5.50 9.68
N ILE A 161 2.62 4.75 10.23
CA ILE A 161 2.72 3.30 10.08
C ILE A 161 1.45 2.58 10.57
N LYS A 162 0.84 3.04 11.67
CA LYS A 162 -0.39 2.47 12.20
C LYS A 162 -1.54 2.61 11.19
N ALA A 163 -1.72 3.78 10.60
CA ALA A 163 -2.74 4.00 9.57
C ALA A 163 -2.48 3.16 8.33
N TRP A 164 -1.23 3.02 7.90
CA TRP A 164 -0.85 2.12 6.81
C TRP A 164 -1.19 0.66 7.12
N HIS A 165 -0.83 0.18 8.31
CA HIS A 165 -1.17 -1.17 8.76
C HIS A 165 -2.69 -1.41 8.75
N GLN A 166 -3.46 -0.48 9.29
CA GLN A 166 -4.93 -0.56 9.34
C GLN A 166 -5.57 -0.55 7.95
N LEU A 167 -5.01 0.23 7.00
CA LEU A 167 -5.51 0.29 5.64
C LEU A 167 -5.44 -1.07 4.94
N ASN A 168 -4.37 -1.85 5.15
CA ASN A 168 -4.27 -3.20 4.59
C ASN A 168 -5.49 -4.06 4.97
N PHE A 169 -5.95 -3.94 6.19
CA PHE A 169 -7.09 -4.73 6.67
C PHE A 169 -8.45 -4.11 6.33
N MET A 170 -8.51 -2.80 6.21
CA MET A 170 -9.72 -2.14 5.73
C MET A 170 -10.05 -2.60 4.31
N VAL A 171 -9.04 -2.67 3.43
CA VAL A 171 -9.21 -3.18 2.06
C VAL A 171 -9.78 -4.61 2.07
N LEU A 172 -9.28 -5.48 2.95
CA LEU A 172 -9.78 -6.87 3.03
C LEU A 172 -11.20 -6.98 3.59
N ARG A 173 -11.60 -6.06 4.47
CA ARG A 173 -12.93 -6.07 5.08
C ARG A 173 -14.01 -5.45 4.19
N HIS A 174 -13.59 -4.62 3.25
CA HIS A 174 -14.48 -3.85 2.37
C HIS A 174 -14.23 -4.14 0.88
N PRO A 175 -14.37 -5.42 0.44
CA PRO A 175 -14.17 -5.79 -0.96
C PRO A 175 -15.20 -5.16 -1.89
N GLU A 176 -16.31 -4.65 -1.36
CA GLU A 176 -17.30 -3.88 -2.09
C GLU A 176 -16.78 -2.49 -2.50
N MET A 177 -15.82 -1.95 -1.74
CA MET A 177 -15.23 -0.63 -2.00
C MET A 177 -13.91 -0.72 -2.74
N PHE A 178 -13.12 -1.76 -2.48
CA PHE A 178 -11.76 -1.93 -2.98
C PHE A 178 -11.60 -3.22 -3.78
N THR A 179 -10.87 -3.16 -4.87
CA THR A 179 -10.51 -4.36 -5.63
C THR A 179 -9.40 -5.11 -4.90
N VAL A 180 -9.76 -6.18 -4.21
CA VAL A 180 -8.80 -7.07 -3.55
C VAL A 180 -8.19 -8.02 -4.59
N PRO A 181 -6.84 -8.14 -4.66
CA PRO A 181 -6.19 -9.06 -5.60
C PRO A 181 -6.49 -10.53 -5.27
N GLY A 182 -6.31 -11.40 -6.28
CA GLY A 182 -6.56 -12.83 -6.15
C GLY A 182 -8.03 -13.20 -6.35
N TYR A 183 -8.35 -14.45 -6.05
CA TYR A 183 -9.72 -14.96 -6.08
C TYR A 183 -10.20 -15.25 -4.65
N SER A 184 -11.47 -15.02 -4.38
CA SER A 184 -12.08 -15.38 -3.10
C SER A 184 -12.37 -16.89 -3.10
N SER A 185 -11.71 -17.64 -2.21
CA SER A 185 -11.95 -19.08 -2.03
C SER A 185 -13.08 -19.35 -1.03
N GLU A 186 -13.11 -18.56 0.03
CA GLU A 186 -14.14 -18.57 1.07
C GLU A 186 -14.41 -17.13 1.51
N LYS A 187 -15.49 -16.89 2.24
CA LYS A 187 -15.82 -15.53 2.71
C LYS A 187 -14.67 -14.93 3.52
N GLY A 188 -14.02 -13.90 2.96
CA GLY A 188 -12.92 -13.20 3.60
C GLY A 188 -11.54 -13.87 3.47
N VAL A 189 -11.40 -14.93 2.64
CA VAL A 189 -10.10 -15.52 2.26
C VAL A 189 -9.85 -15.26 0.78
N HIS A 190 -8.78 -14.53 0.48
CA HIS A 190 -8.36 -14.22 -0.87
C HIS A 190 -7.02 -14.88 -1.17
N LEU A 191 -6.95 -15.59 -2.29
CA LEU A 191 -5.77 -16.34 -2.72
C LEU A 191 -5.30 -15.87 -4.09
N GLY A 192 -4.02 -15.62 -4.22
CA GLY A 192 -3.35 -15.44 -5.50
C GLY A 192 -3.02 -16.77 -6.19
N SER A 193 -2.27 -16.70 -7.26
CA SER A 193 -1.81 -17.87 -8.02
C SER A 193 -0.69 -18.60 -7.28
N ASN A 194 -0.65 -19.94 -7.39
CA ASN A 194 0.40 -20.79 -6.80
C ASN A 194 0.60 -20.62 -5.29
N VAL A 195 -0.48 -20.37 -4.56
CA VAL A 195 -0.45 -20.35 -3.09
C VAL A 195 -0.39 -21.78 -2.57
N ILE A 196 0.55 -22.07 -1.67
CA ILE A 196 0.72 -23.39 -1.07
C ILE A 196 0.45 -23.30 0.44
N LEU A 197 -0.52 -24.08 0.88
CA LEU A 197 -0.83 -24.29 2.31
C LEU A 197 -0.51 -25.74 2.64
N GLU A 198 0.53 -25.96 3.47
CA GLU A 198 0.88 -27.31 3.89
C GLU A 198 -0.09 -27.85 4.95
N HIS A 199 0.01 -29.16 5.19
CA HIS A 199 -0.86 -29.89 6.13
C HIS A 199 -0.87 -29.24 7.54
N GLY A 200 -2.05 -29.14 8.11
CA GLY A 200 -2.24 -28.56 9.44
C GLY A 200 -2.29 -27.03 9.48
N THR A 201 -2.13 -26.35 8.32
CA THR A 201 -2.28 -24.90 8.25
C THR A 201 -3.75 -24.52 8.54
N SER A 202 -3.94 -23.56 9.45
CA SER A 202 -5.23 -23.03 9.83
C SER A 202 -5.38 -21.57 9.37
N VAL A 203 -6.49 -21.28 8.69
CA VAL A 203 -6.78 -19.94 8.17
C VAL A 203 -8.10 -19.44 8.76
N LYS A 204 -8.05 -18.30 9.46
CA LYS A 204 -9.24 -17.61 10.01
C LYS A 204 -9.35 -16.22 9.35
N PRO A 205 -10.41 -15.99 8.58
CA PRO A 205 -10.61 -14.73 7.87
C PRO A 205 -10.59 -13.48 8.78
N PRO A 206 -10.30 -12.27 8.22
CA PRO A 206 -9.93 -12.03 6.84
C PRO A 206 -8.43 -12.29 6.57
N VAL A 207 -8.11 -12.96 5.46
CA VAL A 207 -6.74 -13.34 5.07
C VAL A 207 -6.55 -13.13 3.57
N LEU A 208 -5.41 -12.54 3.20
CA LEU A 208 -4.94 -12.44 1.82
C LEU A 208 -3.57 -13.11 1.69
N LEU A 209 -3.47 -14.09 0.81
CA LEU A 209 -2.23 -14.74 0.42
C LEU A 209 -2.02 -14.49 -1.06
N LEU A 210 -0.94 -13.79 -1.42
CA LEU A 210 -0.66 -13.43 -2.80
C LEU A 210 0.20 -14.47 -3.52
N ASP A 211 0.43 -14.21 -4.81
CA ASP A 211 1.05 -15.13 -5.75
C ASP A 211 2.36 -15.73 -5.24
N ASN A 212 2.53 -17.04 -5.43
CA ASN A 212 3.73 -17.77 -5.05
C ASN A 212 4.05 -17.69 -3.54
N SER A 213 3.07 -17.42 -2.69
CA SER A 213 3.25 -17.46 -1.25
C SER A 213 3.14 -18.91 -0.73
N TRP A 214 3.90 -19.20 0.33
CA TRP A 214 3.93 -20.52 0.93
C TRP A 214 3.79 -20.45 2.44
N CYS A 215 2.84 -21.24 2.98
CA CYS A 215 2.67 -21.46 4.41
C CYS A 215 3.02 -22.90 4.73
N GLY A 216 4.05 -23.10 5.55
CA GLY A 216 4.52 -24.40 6.01
C GLY A 216 3.54 -25.11 6.94
N ARG A 217 3.91 -26.31 7.41
CA ARG A 217 3.04 -27.13 8.27
C ARG A 217 2.64 -26.41 9.54
N ASN A 218 1.39 -26.63 9.97
CA ASN A 218 0.86 -26.13 11.23
C ASN A 218 0.95 -24.60 11.40
N VAL A 219 1.07 -23.85 10.30
CA VAL A 219 0.99 -22.38 10.33
C VAL A 219 -0.42 -21.96 10.74
N ARG A 220 -0.52 -20.90 11.55
CA ARG A 220 -1.80 -20.32 11.96
C ARG A 220 -1.90 -18.88 11.48
N LEU A 221 -2.86 -18.62 10.60
CA LEU A 221 -3.21 -17.29 10.11
C LEU A 221 -4.54 -16.90 10.76
N GLU A 222 -4.50 -15.95 11.70
CA GLU A 222 -5.64 -15.67 12.57
C GLU A 222 -6.03 -14.19 12.50
N GLY A 223 -7.03 -13.89 11.66
CA GLY A 223 -7.64 -12.57 11.55
C GLY A 223 -6.70 -11.47 11.05
N ASN A 224 -7.09 -10.77 9.99
CA ASN A 224 -6.35 -9.65 9.42
C ASN A 224 -4.89 -10.00 9.08
N VAL A 225 -4.68 -10.96 8.20
CA VAL A 225 -3.34 -11.34 7.74
C VAL A 225 -3.19 -11.08 6.25
N VAL A 226 -2.12 -10.40 5.88
CA VAL A 226 -1.67 -10.20 4.50
C VAL A 226 -0.30 -10.85 4.34
N VAL A 227 -0.17 -11.77 3.40
CA VAL A 227 1.12 -12.34 2.99
C VAL A 227 1.33 -12.02 1.52
N GLU A 228 2.28 -11.13 1.24
CA GLU A 228 2.55 -10.67 -0.11
C GLU A 228 3.31 -11.70 -0.94
N SER A 229 3.32 -11.45 -2.25
CA SER A 229 3.85 -12.36 -3.26
C SER A 229 5.28 -12.80 -2.98
N GLY A 230 5.58 -14.07 -3.28
CA GLY A 230 6.90 -14.66 -3.11
C GLY A 230 7.33 -14.89 -1.66
N SER A 231 6.44 -14.69 -0.69
CA SER A 231 6.78 -14.78 0.73
C SER A 231 6.57 -16.19 1.27
N PHE A 232 7.36 -16.54 2.27
CA PHE A 232 7.40 -17.85 2.89
C PHE A 232 7.21 -17.75 4.40
N VAL A 233 6.19 -18.43 4.93
CA VAL A 233 5.92 -18.55 6.35
C VAL A 233 6.25 -19.96 6.81
N SER A 234 7.27 -20.11 7.68
CA SER A 234 7.77 -21.43 8.10
C SER A 234 6.81 -22.15 9.03
N GLU A 235 7.07 -23.45 9.19
CA GLU A 235 6.31 -24.37 10.04
C GLU A 235 6.07 -23.82 11.45
N GLY A 236 4.84 -23.99 11.94
CA GLY A 236 4.43 -23.63 13.30
C GLY A 236 4.32 -22.13 13.59
N ALA A 237 4.62 -21.27 12.61
CA ALA A 237 4.48 -19.83 12.81
C ALA A 237 3.00 -19.44 12.99
N ARG A 238 2.77 -18.39 13.78
CA ARG A 238 1.45 -17.83 14.03
C ARG A 238 1.46 -16.35 13.69
N LEU A 239 0.55 -15.94 12.81
CA LEU A 239 0.39 -14.56 12.37
C LEU A 239 -1.02 -14.07 12.77
N ARG A 240 -1.07 -12.93 13.44
CA ARG A 240 -2.31 -12.21 13.79
C ARG A 240 -2.12 -10.73 13.51
N ASN A 241 -3.10 -10.10 12.90
CA ASN A 241 -3.04 -8.67 12.58
C ASN A 241 -1.67 -8.30 11.98
N THR A 242 -1.20 -9.11 11.02
CA THR A 242 0.18 -9.03 10.54
C THR A 242 0.22 -8.90 9.03
N VAL A 243 1.08 -8.01 8.55
CA VAL A 243 1.41 -7.84 7.13
C VAL A 243 2.83 -8.37 6.90
N VAL A 244 2.96 -9.34 6.02
CA VAL A 244 4.24 -9.87 5.53
C VAL A 244 4.47 -9.32 4.14
N GLY A 245 5.48 -8.48 3.98
CA GLY A 245 5.83 -7.84 2.72
C GLY A 245 6.39 -8.82 1.70
N ARG A 246 6.47 -8.39 0.46
CA ARG A 246 6.93 -9.18 -0.69
C ARG A 246 8.31 -9.80 -0.46
N ASP A 247 8.48 -11.03 -0.97
CA ASP A 247 9.74 -11.76 -0.92
C ASP A 247 10.34 -11.88 0.50
N THR A 248 9.47 -12.04 1.49
CA THR A 248 9.86 -12.10 2.90
C THR A 248 9.73 -13.52 3.45
N PHE A 249 10.77 -13.96 4.16
CA PHE A 249 10.80 -15.22 4.89
C PHE A 249 10.49 -14.98 6.36
N ILE A 250 9.54 -15.73 6.91
CA ILE A 250 9.21 -15.79 8.34
C ILE A 250 9.70 -17.11 8.90
N GLY A 251 10.49 -17.05 9.95
CA GLY A 251 11.15 -18.21 10.57
C GLY A 251 10.20 -19.16 11.30
N LEU A 252 10.80 -20.27 11.73
CA LEU A 252 10.10 -21.37 12.39
C LEU A 252 9.49 -20.95 13.71
N GLY A 253 8.21 -21.27 13.93
CA GLY A 253 7.54 -21.12 15.22
C GLY A 253 7.38 -19.67 15.74
N LEU A 254 7.61 -18.65 14.88
CA LEU A 254 7.44 -17.26 15.28
C LEU A 254 5.96 -16.95 15.53
N ASP A 255 5.68 -16.25 16.63
CA ASP A 255 4.35 -15.68 16.95
C ASP A 255 4.41 -14.16 16.76
N LEU A 256 3.70 -13.67 15.74
CA LEU A 256 3.68 -12.28 15.35
C LEU A 256 2.25 -11.73 15.44
N ASP A 257 2.06 -10.68 16.22
CA ASP A 257 0.79 -9.98 16.38
C ASP A 257 0.99 -8.47 16.23
N GLY A 258 0.18 -7.83 15.38
CA GLY A 258 0.27 -6.39 15.15
C GLY A 258 1.58 -5.95 14.50
N LYS A 259 2.18 -6.78 13.64
CA LYS A 259 3.48 -6.50 13.02
C LYS A 259 3.38 -6.31 11.52
N ILE A 260 4.34 -5.54 11.00
CA ILE A 260 4.65 -5.49 9.56
C ILE A 260 6.07 -6.04 9.43
N VAL A 261 6.27 -7.05 8.57
CA VAL A 261 7.58 -7.66 8.36
C VAL A 261 7.99 -7.52 6.90
N ILE A 262 9.10 -6.85 6.63
CA ILE A 262 9.61 -6.61 5.27
C ILE A 262 11.08 -7.03 5.20
N GLY A 263 11.33 -8.17 4.55
CA GLY A 263 12.64 -8.77 4.55
C GLY A 263 13.10 -9.10 5.98
N ARG A 264 14.15 -8.43 6.47
CA ARG A 264 14.65 -8.59 7.84
C ARG A 264 14.07 -7.60 8.85
N ARG A 265 13.32 -6.59 8.37
CA ARG A 265 12.75 -5.53 9.21
C ARG A 265 11.42 -5.97 9.80
N VAL A 266 11.33 -5.90 11.12
CA VAL A 266 10.09 -6.14 11.86
C VAL A 266 9.66 -4.83 12.49
N ILE A 267 8.47 -4.38 12.14
CA ILE A 267 7.89 -3.10 12.56
C ILE A 267 6.72 -3.40 13.48
N ASP A 268 6.72 -2.79 14.64
CA ASP A 268 5.55 -2.75 15.51
C ASP A 268 4.55 -1.71 14.97
N ALA A 269 3.40 -2.16 14.54
CA ALA A 269 2.43 -1.28 13.88
C ALA A 269 1.78 -0.26 14.83
N GLU A 270 1.71 -0.57 16.13
CA GLU A 270 1.10 0.32 17.12
C GLU A 270 2.02 1.48 17.49
N THR A 271 3.30 1.18 17.72
CA THR A 271 4.29 2.17 18.16
C THR A 271 5.03 2.83 16.99
N GLY A 272 5.00 2.20 15.79
CA GLY A 272 5.77 2.62 14.63
C GLY A 272 7.29 2.37 14.76
N THR A 273 7.72 1.71 15.82
CA THR A 273 9.14 1.35 16.02
C THR A 273 9.49 0.10 15.22
N TRP A 274 10.77 -0.03 14.83
CA TRP A 274 11.23 -1.21 14.09
C TRP A 274 12.60 -1.68 14.53
N VAL A 275 12.87 -2.93 14.21
CA VAL A 275 14.18 -3.58 14.40
C VAL A 275 14.54 -4.35 13.14
N ASP A 276 15.79 -4.26 12.73
CA ASP A 276 16.35 -5.11 11.66
C ASP A 276 16.97 -6.35 12.30
N LEU A 277 16.39 -7.52 12.04
CA LEU A 277 16.87 -8.79 12.59
C LEU A 277 18.19 -9.19 11.94
N GLU A 278 19.18 -9.53 12.73
CA GLU A 278 20.48 -10.01 12.25
C GLU A 278 20.45 -11.51 11.94
N GLU A 279 19.60 -12.27 12.65
CA GLU A 279 19.47 -13.72 12.48
C GLU A 279 18.59 -14.06 11.27
N PRO A 280 19.17 -14.54 10.15
CA PRO A 280 18.39 -14.84 8.92
C PRO A 280 17.37 -15.96 9.09
N GLY A 281 17.49 -16.75 10.14
CA GLY A 281 16.53 -17.81 10.48
C GLY A 281 15.22 -17.28 11.04
N LEU A 282 15.17 -16.03 11.51
CA LEU A 282 13.96 -15.41 12.06
C LEU A 282 13.18 -14.67 10.96
N ALA A 283 13.81 -13.72 10.28
CA ALA A 283 13.22 -13.08 9.11
C ALA A 283 14.32 -12.60 8.16
N ARG A 284 14.05 -12.67 6.85
CA ARG A 284 14.96 -12.20 5.80
C ARG A 284 14.24 -11.92 4.51
N ARG A 285 14.89 -11.16 3.63
CA ARG A 285 14.47 -11.02 2.24
C ARG A 285 14.86 -12.28 1.45
N ILE A 286 13.93 -12.80 0.66
CA ILE A 286 14.18 -13.88 -0.28
C ILE A 286 14.76 -13.26 -1.55
N PRO A 287 15.92 -13.71 -2.05
CA PRO A 287 16.47 -13.22 -3.30
C PRO A 287 15.53 -13.52 -4.47
N THR A 288 15.22 -12.53 -5.27
CA THR A 288 14.40 -12.68 -6.48
C THR A 288 15.24 -13.28 -7.62
N GLY A 289 14.66 -14.20 -8.40
CA GLY A 289 15.29 -14.84 -9.55
C GLY A 289 15.29 -16.37 -9.46
N LEU A 290 15.61 -17.02 -10.57
CA LEU A 290 15.59 -18.50 -10.70
C LEU A 290 16.51 -19.25 -9.70
N GLY A 291 17.43 -18.55 -9.06
CA GLY A 291 18.35 -19.12 -8.06
C GLY A 291 17.71 -19.42 -6.70
N TRP A 292 16.61 -18.75 -6.34
CA TRP A 292 15.98 -18.92 -5.03
C TRP A 292 15.26 -20.27 -4.87
N MET A 293 14.63 -20.77 -5.93
CA MET A 293 14.01 -22.10 -5.89
C MET A 293 15.04 -23.20 -5.58
N ARG A 294 16.26 -23.05 -6.10
CA ARG A 294 17.36 -23.97 -5.85
C ARG A 294 17.85 -23.89 -4.40
N GLN A 295 17.93 -22.70 -3.82
CA GLN A 295 18.30 -22.51 -2.41
C GLN A 295 17.19 -22.96 -1.45
N LEU A 296 15.92 -22.69 -1.78
CA LEU A 296 14.78 -23.18 -1.00
C LEU A 296 14.73 -24.71 -1.02
N TRP A 297 14.99 -25.33 -2.18
CA TRP A 297 15.03 -26.77 -2.35
C TRP A 297 16.18 -27.43 -1.56
N HIS A 298 17.35 -26.81 -1.50
CA HIS A 298 18.46 -27.24 -0.66
C HIS A 298 18.15 -27.11 0.83
N PHE A 299 17.50 -26.04 1.23
CA PHE A 299 17.09 -25.80 2.62
C PHE A 299 16.01 -26.82 3.07
N LEU A 300 15.05 -27.12 2.21
CA LEU A 300 14.01 -28.12 2.48
C LEU A 300 14.57 -29.56 2.47
N ARG A 301 15.52 -29.87 1.58
CA ARG A 301 16.21 -31.20 1.57
C ARG A 301 17.16 -31.39 2.73
N GLY A 302 17.86 -30.37 3.19
CA GLY A 302 18.83 -30.47 4.28
C GLY A 302 18.24 -30.89 5.63
N ARG A 303 16.92 -30.78 5.79
CA ARG A 303 16.20 -31.19 7.03
C ARG A 303 15.64 -32.61 6.99
N SER A 304 15.72 -33.33 5.88
CA SER A 304 15.19 -34.69 5.79
C SER A 304 16.21 -35.79 6.21
N PHE A 305 17.42 -35.45 6.61
CA PHE A 305 18.45 -36.44 7.04
C PHE A 305 18.91 -36.18 8.48
N GLY A 306 18.06 -36.48 9.43
CA GLY A 306 18.35 -36.55 10.86
C GLY A 306 17.57 -37.66 11.56
N ARG A 307 17.31 -38.77 10.87
CA ARG A 307 17.03 -40.05 11.57
C ARG A 307 18.36 -40.67 11.95
N ARG A 308 18.78 -40.45 13.16
CA ARG A 308 19.68 -41.38 13.83
C ARG A 308 18.83 -42.42 14.50
N GLY A 309 19.20 -43.66 14.21
CA GLY A 309 18.67 -44.86 14.81
C GLY A 309 18.90 -44.97 16.33
#